data_287923dd4e4353e065e53420c0b2db60
#
_entry.id   287923dd4e4353e065e53420c0b2db60
#
_cell.length_a   1.000
_cell.length_b   1.000
_cell.length_c   1.000
_cell.angle_alpha   90.00
_cell.angle_beta   90.00
_cell.angle_gamma   90.00
#
_symmetry.space_group_name_H-M   'P 1'
#
loop_
_entity.id
_entity.type
_entity.pdbx_description
1 polymer ?
#
loop_
_entity_poly.entity_id
_entity_poly.type
_entity_poly.pdbx_seq_one_letter_code
_entity_poly.pdbx_strand_id
1 'polypeptide(L)'
;ESEAQEGVSGSLENFRLERQASKIEQSNIEGQVVELGGDLSKIKQDLEDSKSVENYASELESIEIKISRLGAINLAAMEEYDQESKRKELLDSQHNELMEALETLERAISKIDKETRTTFKDTFDKLNISLAQSFPKLFGGGHAELIMLGEDLLTCGIGISAKPPGKKNASVAQLSGGEKALTAIAIVFAFFELNPAPFCLLDEVDAPLDDLNTMRFIDLVA
;
A
#
# COMPACT_ATOMS: atom_id res chain seq x y z
N GLU A 1 100.05 29.94 20.08
CA GLU A 1 99.44 29.35 18.88
C GLU A 1 98.73 28.02 19.22
N SER A 2 99.25 27.22 20.17
CA SER A 2 98.69 25.92 20.57
C SER A 2 97.29 26.05 21.27
N GLU A 3 97.13 27.02 22.20
CA GLU A 3 95.85 27.22 22.94
C GLU A 3 94.72 27.72 22.06
N ALA A 4 95.01 28.52 21.05
CA ALA A 4 94.01 28.98 20.08
C ALA A 4 93.55 27.82 19.16
N GLN A 5 94.43 26.89 18.86
CA GLN A 5 94.10 25.71 18.07
C GLN A 5 93.23 24.69 18.83
N GLU A 6 93.51 24.50 20.13
CA GLU A 6 92.64 23.67 21.00
C GLU A 6 91.26 24.25 21.19
N GLY A 7 91.11 25.56 21.38
CA GLY A 7 89.84 26.24 21.50
C GLY A 7 88.96 26.14 20.24
N VAL A 8 89.57 26.29 19.07
CA VAL A 8 88.87 26.13 17.77
C VAL A 8 88.47 24.67 17.52
N SER A 9 89.33 23.72 17.89
CA SER A 9 89.05 22.27 17.77
C SER A 9 87.85 21.87 18.67
N GLY A 10 87.79 22.37 19.94
CA GLY A 10 86.73 22.11 20.86
C GLY A 10 85.37 22.72 20.41
N SER A 11 85.43 23.95 19.86
CA SER A 11 84.24 24.59 19.28
C SER A 11 83.69 23.83 18.05
N LEU A 12 84.60 23.34 17.22
CA LEU A 12 84.24 22.56 16.02
C LEU A 12 83.61 21.20 16.38
N GLU A 13 84.07 20.60 17.45
CA GLU A 13 83.50 19.34 17.96
C GLU A 13 82.16 19.53 18.55
N ASN A 14 81.91 20.61 19.29
CA ASN A 14 80.62 21.00 19.79
C ASN A 14 79.61 21.27 18.64
N PHE A 15 79.96 22.03 17.64
CA PHE A 15 79.13 22.27 16.46
C PHE A 15 78.81 20.98 15.68
N ARG A 16 79.78 20.02 15.64
CA ARG A 16 79.53 18.72 15.04
C ARG A 16 78.47 17.91 15.82
N LEU A 17 78.55 17.91 17.16
CA LEU A 17 77.56 17.24 18.02
C LEU A 17 76.22 17.88 17.91
N GLU A 18 76.12 19.19 17.95
CA GLU A 18 74.83 19.91 17.75
C GLU A 18 74.19 19.63 16.39
N ARG A 19 75.01 19.62 15.33
CA ARG A 19 74.56 19.27 13.99
C ARG A 19 74.04 17.83 13.91
N GLN A 20 74.73 16.91 14.60
CA GLN A 20 74.34 15.50 14.61
C GLN A 20 73.01 15.31 15.39
N ALA A 21 72.86 15.98 16.53
CA ALA A 21 71.60 15.98 17.32
C ALA A 21 70.47 16.53 16.49
N SER A 22 70.59 17.70 15.84
CA SER A 22 69.58 18.30 14.98
C SER A 22 69.22 17.40 13.78
N LYS A 23 70.14 16.67 13.19
CA LYS A 23 69.86 15.72 12.13
C LYS A 23 69.04 14.52 12.60
N ILE A 24 69.38 14.01 13.78
CA ILE A 24 68.58 12.89 14.38
C ILE A 24 67.20 13.34 14.68
N GLU A 25 67.01 14.53 15.25
CA GLU A 25 65.69 15.11 15.55
C GLU A 25 64.89 15.36 14.28
N GLN A 26 65.50 15.90 13.22
CA GLN A 26 64.89 16.04 11.91
C GLN A 26 64.43 14.70 11.35
N SER A 27 65.27 13.67 11.39
CA SER A 27 64.91 12.33 10.91
C SER A 27 63.78 11.71 11.69
N ASN A 28 63.72 11.93 13.00
CA ASN A 28 62.60 11.45 13.85
C ASN A 28 61.27 12.15 13.48
N ILE A 29 61.29 13.47 13.30
CA ILE A 29 60.11 14.24 12.90
C ILE A 29 59.64 13.82 11.51
N GLU A 30 60.59 13.65 10.56
CA GLU A 30 60.27 13.16 9.20
C GLU A 30 59.60 11.77 9.26
N GLY A 31 60.10 10.86 10.11
CA GLY A 31 59.53 9.55 10.34
C GLY A 31 58.09 9.64 10.93
N GLN A 32 57.88 10.46 11.92
CA GLN A 32 56.53 10.66 12.52
C GLN A 32 55.52 11.22 11.52
N VAL A 33 55.91 12.16 10.66
CA VAL A 33 55.05 12.72 9.61
C VAL A 33 54.61 11.63 8.63
N VAL A 34 55.55 10.76 8.23
CA VAL A 34 55.25 9.63 7.32
C VAL A 34 54.35 8.62 7.98
N GLU A 35 54.55 8.28 9.26
CA GLU A 35 53.68 7.37 10.02
C GLU A 35 52.24 7.90 10.15
N LEU A 36 52.08 9.21 10.25
CA LEU A 36 50.78 9.90 10.26
C LEU A 36 50.16 10.07 8.86
N GLY A 37 50.80 9.54 7.81
CA GLY A 37 50.34 9.64 6.43
C GLY A 37 50.51 11.02 5.80
N GLY A 38 51.34 11.88 6.40
CA GLY A 38 51.65 13.23 5.90
C GLY A 38 52.67 13.23 4.77
N ASP A 39 52.56 14.16 3.83
CA ASP A 39 53.52 14.44 2.79
C ASP A 39 54.30 15.74 3.14
N LEU A 40 55.54 15.59 3.52
CA LEU A 40 56.41 16.70 3.91
C LEU A 40 56.57 17.78 2.83
N SER A 41 56.47 17.40 1.57
CA SER A 41 56.60 18.36 0.46
C SER A 41 55.35 19.25 0.39
N LYS A 42 54.18 18.69 0.62
CA LYS A 42 52.91 19.42 0.68
C LYS A 42 52.83 20.28 1.93
N ILE A 43 53.21 19.72 3.09
CA ILE A 43 53.19 20.47 4.35
C ILE A 43 54.12 21.70 4.25
N LYS A 44 55.28 21.58 3.62
CA LYS A 44 56.18 22.72 3.42
C LYS A 44 55.65 23.79 2.46
N GLN A 45 54.82 23.39 1.48
CA GLN A 45 54.18 24.34 0.57
C GLN A 45 53.01 25.06 1.21
N ASP A 46 52.27 24.38 2.10
CA ASP A 46 51.10 24.92 2.77
C ASP A 46 51.43 25.73 4.04
N LEU A 47 52.71 25.67 4.48
CA LEU A 47 53.16 26.51 5.60
C LEU A 47 53.16 27.98 5.20
N GLU A 48 52.23 28.74 5.76
CA GLU A 48 52.21 30.19 5.63
C GLU A 48 53.43 30.80 6.35
N ASP A 49 54.23 31.57 5.64
CA ASP A 49 55.41 32.26 6.18
C ASP A 49 55.11 33.23 7.34
N SER A 50 53.83 33.52 7.58
CA SER A 50 53.36 34.43 8.58
C SER A 50 52.92 33.83 9.93
N LYS A 51 52.78 32.48 10.00
CA LYS A 51 52.40 31.80 11.24
C LYS A 51 53.62 31.29 12.01
N SER A 52 53.75 31.72 13.26
CA SER A 52 54.79 31.21 14.16
C SER A 52 54.48 29.77 14.61
N VAL A 53 55.52 29.03 15.01
CA VAL A 53 55.38 27.68 15.59
C VAL A 53 54.44 27.66 16.79
N GLU A 54 54.43 28.75 17.57
CA GLU A 54 53.55 28.95 18.72
C GLU A 54 52.05 29.01 18.33
N ASN A 55 51.73 29.59 17.18
CA ASN A 55 50.37 29.66 16.67
C ASN A 55 49.89 28.26 16.27
N TYR A 56 50.72 27.45 15.60
CA TYR A 56 50.36 26.07 15.27
C TYR A 56 50.21 25.20 16.51
N ALA A 57 51.05 25.38 17.54
CA ALA A 57 50.92 24.66 18.81
C ALA A 57 49.58 24.99 19.53
N SER A 58 49.17 26.26 19.53
CA SER A 58 47.91 26.67 20.15
C SER A 58 46.68 26.17 19.37
N GLU A 59 46.77 26.13 18.04
CA GLU A 59 45.73 25.52 17.20
C GLU A 59 45.60 24.02 17.45
N LEU A 60 46.73 23.31 17.56
CA LEU A 60 46.76 21.87 17.85
C LEU A 60 46.12 21.57 19.22
N GLU A 61 46.48 22.30 20.27
CA GLU A 61 45.87 22.18 21.60
C GLU A 61 44.35 22.42 21.55
N SER A 62 43.94 23.45 20.80
CA SER A 62 42.51 23.74 20.64
C SER A 62 41.75 22.59 19.95
N ILE A 63 42.37 21.93 18.97
CA ILE A 63 41.80 20.79 18.26
C ILE A 63 41.76 19.55 19.17
N GLU A 64 42.82 19.30 19.94
CA GLU A 64 42.84 18.20 20.91
C GLU A 64 41.74 18.33 21.97
N ILE A 65 41.55 19.54 22.48
CA ILE A 65 40.44 19.83 23.41
C ILE A 65 39.06 19.57 22.74
N LYS A 66 38.88 19.97 21.48
CA LYS A 66 37.65 19.72 20.75
C LYS A 66 37.43 18.22 20.55
N ILE A 67 38.46 17.47 20.15
CA ILE A 67 38.40 16.01 19.99
C ILE A 67 38.06 15.34 21.32
N SER A 68 38.74 15.77 22.41
CA SER A 68 38.46 15.21 23.73
C SER A 68 37.02 15.47 24.23
N ARG A 69 36.42 16.61 23.86
CA ARG A 69 35.03 16.92 24.16
C ARG A 69 34.01 16.06 23.38
N LEU A 70 34.39 15.57 22.20
CA LEU A 70 33.51 14.69 21.41
C LEU A 70 33.33 13.31 22.07
N GLY A 71 34.25 12.92 22.97
CA GLY A 71 34.16 11.63 23.66
C GLY A 71 34.38 10.42 22.75
N ALA A 72 33.82 9.28 23.14
CA ALA A 72 33.87 8.07 22.31
C ALA A 72 32.88 8.19 21.14
N ILE A 73 33.40 8.53 19.97
CA ILE A 73 32.61 8.62 18.72
C ILE A 73 32.47 7.22 18.15
N ASN A 74 31.23 6.82 17.88
CA ASN A 74 30.98 5.61 17.10
C ASN A 74 31.19 5.92 15.61
N LEU A 75 32.35 5.58 15.06
CA LEU A 75 32.69 5.81 13.65
C LEU A 75 31.79 4.97 12.71
N ALA A 76 31.27 3.84 13.20
CA ALA A 76 30.33 3.02 12.43
C ALA A 76 28.92 3.67 12.33
N ALA A 77 28.61 4.63 13.19
CA ALA A 77 27.28 5.27 13.19
C ALA A 77 26.95 6.01 11.88
N MET A 78 27.94 6.52 11.18
CA MET A 78 27.74 7.16 9.88
C MET A 78 27.35 6.14 8.81
N GLU A 79 28.03 5.00 8.76
CA GLU A 79 27.71 3.93 7.81
C GLU A 79 26.35 3.29 8.12
N GLU A 80 26.06 3.07 9.40
CA GLU A 80 24.75 2.57 9.86
C GLU A 80 23.64 3.55 9.51
N TYR A 81 23.85 4.86 9.72
CA TYR A 81 22.88 5.89 9.35
C TYR A 81 22.60 5.91 7.84
N ASP A 82 23.64 5.84 7.01
CA ASP A 82 23.50 5.82 5.56
C ASP A 82 22.73 4.58 5.06
N GLN A 83 23.01 3.41 5.68
CA GLN A 83 22.29 2.17 5.36
C GLN A 83 20.81 2.26 5.75
N GLU A 84 20.52 2.71 6.97
CA GLU A 84 19.14 2.86 7.44
C GLU A 84 18.39 3.98 6.71
N SER A 85 19.09 5.05 6.30
CA SER A 85 18.48 6.10 5.47
C SER A 85 18.05 5.57 4.11
N LYS A 86 18.89 4.80 3.43
CA LYS A 86 18.55 4.15 2.15
C LYS A 86 17.40 3.15 2.31
N ARG A 87 17.43 2.39 3.40
CA ARG A 87 16.35 1.45 3.72
C ARG A 87 15.04 2.17 3.96
N LYS A 88 15.08 3.29 4.68
CA LYS A 88 13.91 4.13 4.90
C LYS A 88 13.33 4.67 3.60
N GLU A 89 14.17 5.22 2.72
CA GLU A 89 13.72 5.74 1.41
C GLU A 89 13.02 4.65 0.57
N LEU A 90 13.57 3.43 0.57
CA LEU A 90 12.93 2.29 -0.11
C LEU A 90 11.57 1.96 0.50
N LEU A 91 11.48 1.90 1.83
CA LEU A 91 10.24 1.61 2.53
C LEU A 91 9.20 2.72 2.33
N ASP A 92 9.61 3.98 2.35
CA ASP A 92 8.72 5.12 2.10
C ASP A 92 8.18 5.07 0.66
N SER A 93 9.01 4.72 -0.34
CA SER A 93 8.56 4.51 -1.71
C SER A 93 7.54 3.38 -1.83
N GLN A 94 7.84 2.21 -1.24
CA GLN A 94 6.91 1.08 -1.23
C GLN A 94 5.60 1.39 -0.50
N HIS A 95 5.67 2.13 0.60
CA HIS A 95 4.49 2.57 1.34
C HIS A 95 3.60 3.46 0.48
N ASN A 96 4.19 4.43 -0.22
CA ASN A 96 3.44 5.33 -1.11
C ASN A 96 2.79 4.57 -2.27
N GLU A 97 3.51 3.65 -2.92
CA GLU A 97 2.96 2.80 -3.97
C GLU A 97 1.77 1.95 -3.48
N LEU A 98 1.88 1.38 -2.27
CA LEU A 98 0.79 0.61 -1.66
C LEU A 98 -0.42 1.49 -1.33
N MET A 99 -0.20 2.70 -0.83
CA MET A 99 -1.28 3.65 -0.53
C MET A 99 -2.02 4.09 -1.80
N GLU A 100 -1.31 4.37 -2.88
CA GLU A 100 -1.92 4.70 -4.19
C GLU A 100 -2.71 3.51 -4.76
N ALA A 101 -2.17 2.29 -4.64
CA ALA A 101 -2.87 1.07 -5.07
C ALA A 101 -4.15 0.85 -4.24
N LEU A 102 -4.09 1.04 -2.94
CA LEU A 102 -5.21 0.90 -2.03
C LEU A 102 -6.31 1.92 -2.36
N GLU A 103 -5.97 3.19 -2.53
CA GLU A 103 -6.92 4.23 -2.93
C GLU A 103 -7.58 3.93 -4.30
N THR A 104 -6.80 3.36 -5.22
CA THR A 104 -7.32 2.96 -6.53
C THR A 104 -8.32 1.81 -6.40
N LEU A 105 -8.03 0.81 -5.55
CA LEU A 105 -8.94 -0.29 -5.25
C LEU A 105 -10.21 0.18 -4.55
N GLU A 106 -10.11 1.04 -3.56
CA GLU A 106 -11.26 1.60 -2.85
C GLU A 106 -12.19 2.37 -3.80
N ARG A 107 -11.62 3.17 -4.71
CA ARG A 107 -12.39 3.87 -5.75
C ARG A 107 -13.06 2.89 -6.72
N ALA A 108 -12.38 1.82 -7.11
CA ALA A 108 -12.96 0.79 -7.98
C ALA A 108 -14.10 0.04 -7.28
N ILE A 109 -13.93 -0.37 -6.02
CA ILE A 109 -14.98 -1.02 -5.22
C ILE A 109 -16.19 -0.09 -5.07
N SER A 110 -15.98 1.17 -4.69
CA SER A 110 -17.07 2.14 -4.55
C SER A 110 -17.86 2.34 -5.85
N LYS A 111 -17.17 2.33 -6.99
CA LYS A 111 -17.80 2.42 -8.31
C LYS A 111 -18.63 1.17 -8.61
N ILE A 112 -18.06 -0.02 -8.39
CA ILE A 112 -18.76 -1.30 -8.61
C ILE A 112 -20.00 -1.39 -7.72
N ASP A 113 -19.88 -1.05 -6.43
CA ASP A 113 -21.00 -1.06 -5.49
C ASP A 113 -22.13 -0.14 -5.96
N LYS A 114 -21.80 1.06 -6.40
CA LYS A 114 -22.79 2.01 -6.90
C LYS A 114 -23.48 1.50 -8.18
N GLU A 115 -22.72 0.98 -9.13
CA GLU A 115 -23.25 0.41 -10.37
C GLU A 115 -24.12 -0.82 -10.07
N THR A 116 -23.67 -1.70 -9.18
CA THR A 116 -24.42 -2.89 -8.77
C THR A 116 -25.74 -2.52 -8.10
N ARG A 117 -25.75 -1.56 -7.16
CA ARG A 117 -26.96 -1.06 -6.51
C ARG A 117 -27.95 -0.48 -7.51
N THR A 118 -27.47 0.29 -8.47
CA THR A 118 -28.31 0.89 -9.49
C THR A 118 -28.92 -0.20 -10.39
N THR A 119 -28.09 -1.09 -10.92
CA THR A 119 -28.52 -2.19 -11.80
C THR A 119 -29.50 -3.13 -11.09
N PHE A 120 -29.21 -3.47 -9.82
CA PHE A 120 -30.08 -4.30 -9.01
C PHE A 120 -31.45 -3.65 -8.83
N LYS A 121 -31.49 -2.37 -8.43
CA LYS A 121 -32.75 -1.65 -8.22
C LYS A 121 -33.55 -1.55 -9.50
N ASP A 122 -32.94 -1.16 -10.61
CA ASP A 122 -33.62 -1.06 -11.91
C ASP A 122 -34.17 -2.42 -12.36
N THR A 123 -33.43 -3.50 -12.15
CA THR A 123 -33.86 -4.85 -12.49
C THR A 123 -35.01 -5.31 -11.58
N PHE A 124 -34.91 -5.04 -10.27
CA PHE A 124 -35.91 -5.36 -9.29
C PHE A 124 -37.23 -4.64 -9.59
N ASP A 125 -37.19 -3.35 -9.91
CA ASP A 125 -38.39 -2.57 -10.25
C ASP A 125 -39.02 -3.06 -11.55
N LYS A 126 -38.25 -3.34 -12.59
CA LYS A 126 -38.72 -3.93 -13.84
C LYS A 126 -39.36 -5.29 -13.63
N LEU A 127 -38.72 -6.15 -12.82
CA LEU A 127 -39.20 -7.48 -12.51
C LEU A 127 -40.53 -7.42 -11.76
N ASN A 128 -40.70 -6.49 -10.83
CA ASN A 128 -41.98 -6.27 -10.15
C ASN A 128 -43.08 -5.82 -11.10
N ILE A 129 -42.79 -4.96 -12.06
CA ILE A 129 -43.73 -4.53 -13.09
C ILE A 129 -44.19 -5.73 -13.94
N SER A 130 -43.22 -6.53 -14.43
CA SER A 130 -43.52 -7.72 -15.23
C SER A 130 -44.32 -8.77 -14.43
N LEU A 131 -43.93 -9.03 -13.17
CA LEU A 131 -44.63 -9.95 -12.29
C LEU A 131 -46.06 -9.48 -12.01
N ALA A 132 -46.28 -8.19 -11.77
CA ALA A 132 -47.62 -7.62 -11.56
C ALA A 132 -48.51 -7.78 -12.79
N GLN A 133 -47.95 -7.88 -14.00
CA GLN A 133 -48.68 -8.11 -15.25
C GLN A 133 -48.93 -9.60 -15.53
N SER A 134 -47.98 -10.45 -15.27
CA SER A 134 -48.00 -11.88 -15.58
C SER A 134 -48.82 -12.68 -14.56
N PHE A 135 -48.75 -12.33 -13.28
CA PHE A 135 -49.42 -13.03 -12.21
C PHE A 135 -50.96 -13.04 -12.36
N PRO A 136 -51.64 -11.90 -12.65
CA PRO A 136 -53.09 -11.91 -12.88
C PRO A 136 -53.52 -12.73 -14.10
N LYS A 137 -52.70 -12.83 -15.13
CA LYS A 137 -52.96 -13.65 -16.32
C LYS A 137 -53.00 -15.14 -15.95
N LEU A 138 -52.03 -15.62 -15.16
CA LEU A 138 -51.96 -17.00 -14.72
C LEU A 138 -53.02 -17.39 -13.71
N PHE A 139 -53.33 -16.51 -12.76
CA PHE A 139 -54.26 -16.82 -11.69
C PHE A 139 -55.73 -16.40 -11.99
N GLY A 140 -55.97 -15.68 -13.08
CA GLY A 140 -57.26 -15.09 -13.38
C GLY A 140 -57.62 -13.91 -12.44
N GLY A 141 -56.57 -13.23 -11.93
CA GLY A 141 -56.64 -12.12 -11.01
C GLY A 141 -55.63 -12.23 -9.88
N GLY A 142 -55.75 -11.38 -8.88
CA GLY A 142 -54.81 -11.34 -7.75
C GLY A 142 -53.64 -10.40 -8.00
N HIS A 143 -52.64 -10.48 -7.12
CA HIS A 143 -51.44 -9.63 -7.17
C HIS A 143 -50.26 -10.39 -6.61
N ALA A 144 -49.08 -10.17 -7.19
CA ALA A 144 -47.81 -10.62 -6.62
C ALA A 144 -46.75 -9.54 -6.76
N GLU A 145 -45.85 -9.50 -5.79
CA GLU A 145 -44.75 -8.56 -5.75
C GLU A 145 -43.53 -9.20 -5.07
N LEU A 146 -42.38 -8.77 -5.46
CA LEU A 146 -41.13 -9.05 -4.75
C LEU A 146 -40.89 -7.96 -3.71
N ILE A 147 -40.49 -8.37 -2.52
CA ILE A 147 -40.20 -7.46 -1.39
C ILE A 147 -38.77 -7.64 -0.96
N MET A 148 -38.09 -6.54 -0.65
CA MET A 148 -36.74 -6.58 -0.08
C MET A 148 -36.82 -6.83 1.43
N LEU A 149 -36.05 -7.81 1.93
CA LEU A 149 -35.99 -8.20 3.34
C LEU A 149 -34.71 -7.63 3.99
N GLY A 150 -34.56 -6.32 3.99
CA GLY A 150 -33.42 -5.62 4.57
C GLY A 150 -33.24 -4.22 4.02
N GLU A 151 -32.38 -3.46 4.62
CA GLU A 151 -32.13 -2.07 4.24
C GLU A 151 -31.01 -1.92 3.20
N ASP A 152 -30.04 -2.85 3.21
CA ASP A 152 -28.89 -2.78 2.28
C ASP A 152 -29.13 -3.64 1.04
N LEU A 153 -29.20 -2.98 -0.13
CA LEU A 153 -29.48 -3.59 -1.43
C LEU A 153 -28.50 -4.70 -1.85
N LEU A 154 -27.25 -4.69 -1.34
CA LEU A 154 -26.26 -5.69 -1.71
C LEU A 154 -26.32 -6.96 -0.86
N THR A 155 -26.90 -6.88 0.33
CA THR A 155 -26.97 -7.98 1.29
C THR A 155 -28.39 -8.40 1.65
N CYS A 156 -29.40 -7.65 1.17
CA CYS A 156 -30.78 -7.96 1.47
C CYS A 156 -31.25 -9.26 0.81
N GLY A 157 -32.10 -10.02 1.53
CA GLY A 157 -32.85 -11.11 0.94
C GLY A 157 -34.01 -10.59 0.10
N ILE A 158 -34.51 -11.40 -0.83
CA ILE A 158 -35.73 -11.13 -1.59
C ILE A 158 -36.82 -12.06 -1.10
N GLY A 159 -37.92 -11.48 -0.64
CA GLY A 159 -39.16 -12.19 -0.31
C GLY A 159 -40.17 -12.09 -1.46
N ILE A 160 -41.08 -13.04 -1.50
CA ILE A 160 -42.21 -13.04 -2.46
C ILE A 160 -43.51 -12.89 -1.66
N SER A 161 -44.28 -11.88 -2.01
CA SER A 161 -45.63 -11.69 -1.55
C SER A 161 -46.60 -12.02 -2.69
N ALA A 162 -47.47 -12.99 -2.50
CA ALA A 162 -48.42 -13.40 -3.52
C ALA A 162 -49.83 -13.50 -2.93
N LYS A 163 -50.80 -12.91 -3.64
CA LYS A 163 -52.21 -12.86 -3.24
C LYS A 163 -53.09 -13.37 -4.38
N PRO A 164 -53.33 -14.68 -4.46
CA PRO A 164 -54.27 -15.24 -5.40
C PRO A 164 -55.72 -14.70 -5.21
N PRO A 165 -56.59 -14.79 -6.23
CA PRO A 165 -57.98 -14.34 -6.12
C PRO A 165 -58.67 -15.05 -4.96
N GLY A 166 -59.46 -14.28 -4.18
CA GLY A 166 -60.26 -14.82 -3.07
C GLY A 166 -59.52 -15.08 -1.77
N LYS A 167 -58.18 -14.90 -1.74
CA LYS A 167 -57.38 -15.04 -0.50
C LYS A 167 -56.91 -13.68 0.05
N LYS A 168 -56.87 -13.58 1.36
CA LYS A 168 -56.20 -12.46 2.03
C LYS A 168 -54.69 -12.68 1.97
N ASN A 169 -53.88 -11.62 2.05
CA ASN A 169 -52.41 -11.64 1.92
C ASN A 169 -51.81 -12.93 2.46
N ALA A 170 -51.22 -13.71 1.56
CA ALA A 170 -50.56 -14.95 1.92
C ALA A 170 -49.05 -14.86 1.58
N SER A 171 -48.23 -15.19 2.55
CA SER A 171 -46.84 -15.54 2.25
C SER A 171 -46.86 -16.78 1.34
N VAL A 172 -45.86 -16.93 0.45
CA VAL A 172 -45.73 -18.10 -0.41
C VAL A 172 -45.80 -19.42 0.37
N ALA A 173 -45.38 -19.42 1.64
CA ALA A 173 -45.48 -20.58 2.52
C ALA A 173 -46.93 -21.06 2.74
N GLN A 174 -47.92 -20.17 2.66
CA GLN A 174 -49.34 -20.42 2.90
C GLN A 174 -50.13 -20.80 1.62
N LEU A 175 -49.45 -20.80 0.46
CA LEU A 175 -50.04 -21.20 -0.81
C LEU A 175 -50.14 -22.72 -0.92
N SER A 176 -51.14 -23.23 -1.66
CA SER A 176 -51.21 -24.65 -2.03
C SER A 176 -50.03 -25.04 -2.98
N GLY A 177 -49.82 -26.33 -3.17
CA GLY A 177 -48.73 -26.82 -4.06
C GLY A 177 -48.83 -26.26 -5.48
N GLY A 178 -49.99 -26.31 -6.09
CA GLY A 178 -50.24 -25.76 -7.43
C GLY A 178 -50.10 -24.22 -7.48
N GLU A 179 -50.56 -23.50 -6.44
CA GLU A 179 -50.38 -22.03 -6.36
C GLU A 179 -48.91 -21.66 -6.22
N LYS A 180 -48.13 -22.44 -5.47
CA LYS A 180 -46.66 -22.23 -5.40
C LYS A 180 -46.01 -22.42 -6.75
N ALA A 181 -46.36 -23.50 -7.46
CA ALA A 181 -45.84 -23.78 -8.79
C ALA A 181 -46.18 -22.65 -9.79
N LEU A 182 -47.45 -22.23 -9.84
CA LEU A 182 -47.88 -21.09 -10.68
C LEU A 182 -47.14 -19.78 -10.34
N THR A 183 -46.95 -19.52 -9.03
CA THR A 183 -46.21 -18.33 -8.61
C THR A 183 -44.76 -18.39 -9.07
N ALA A 184 -44.09 -19.57 -8.97
CA ALA A 184 -42.74 -19.78 -9.47
C ALA A 184 -42.68 -19.59 -10.99
N ILE A 185 -43.65 -20.13 -11.73
CA ILE A 185 -43.77 -19.95 -13.18
C ILE A 185 -43.89 -18.45 -13.51
N ALA A 186 -44.78 -17.72 -12.83
CA ALA A 186 -44.96 -16.28 -13.05
C ALA A 186 -43.66 -15.50 -12.88
N ILE A 187 -42.84 -15.86 -11.88
CA ILE A 187 -41.56 -15.23 -11.64
C ILE A 187 -40.55 -15.56 -12.75
N VAL A 188 -40.48 -16.84 -13.14
CA VAL A 188 -39.59 -17.27 -14.24
C VAL A 188 -39.94 -16.52 -15.53
N PHE A 189 -41.21 -16.44 -15.88
CA PHE A 189 -41.64 -15.69 -17.07
C PHE A 189 -41.37 -14.18 -16.96
N ALA A 190 -41.51 -13.59 -15.77
CA ALA A 190 -41.12 -12.20 -15.55
C ALA A 190 -39.61 -11.97 -15.79
N PHE A 191 -38.78 -12.93 -15.43
CA PHE A 191 -37.33 -12.88 -15.77
C PHE A 191 -37.10 -13.03 -17.27
N PHE A 192 -37.80 -13.93 -17.96
CA PHE A 192 -37.70 -14.08 -19.41
C PHE A 192 -38.09 -12.83 -20.18
N GLU A 193 -39.12 -12.12 -19.70
CA GLU A 193 -39.57 -10.87 -20.31
C GLU A 193 -38.49 -9.77 -20.23
N LEU A 194 -37.75 -9.75 -19.12
CA LEU A 194 -36.63 -8.83 -18.96
C LEU A 194 -35.38 -9.20 -19.75
N ASN A 195 -35.10 -10.49 -19.85
CA ASN A 195 -33.90 -11.01 -20.47
C ASN A 195 -34.23 -12.25 -21.32
N PRO A 196 -34.81 -12.06 -22.51
CA PRO A 196 -35.32 -13.14 -23.33
C PRO A 196 -34.23 -14.09 -23.74
N ALA A 197 -34.36 -15.35 -23.34
CA ALA A 197 -33.47 -16.42 -23.78
C ALA A 197 -33.92 -16.92 -25.16
N PRO A 198 -33.02 -17.36 -26.04
CA PRO A 198 -33.36 -17.86 -27.38
C PRO A 198 -34.20 -19.14 -27.36
N PHE A 199 -34.18 -19.89 -26.28
CA PHE A 199 -35.01 -21.06 -26.03
C PHE A 199 -35.13 -21.32 -24.53
N CYS A 200 -36.22 -21.95 -24.12
CA CYS A 200 -36.50 -22.37 -22.74
C CYS A 200 -36.96 -23.83 -22.76
N LEU A 201 -36.38 -24.67 -21.93
CA LEU A 201 -36.80 -26.05 -21.73
C LEU A 201 -37.53 -26.14 -20.38
N LEU A 202 -38.81 -26.54 -20.43
CA LEU A 202 -39.64 -26.72 -19.25
C LEU A 202 -39.93 -28.22 -19.14
N ASP A 203 -39.60 -28.82 -17.99
CA ASP A 203 -39.82 -30.22 -17.72
C ASP A 203 -40.75 -30.36 -16.48
N GLU A 204 -41.80 -31.18 -16.60
CA GLU A 204 -42.79 -31.49 -15.53
C GLU A 204 -43.38 -30.27 -14.80
N VAL A 205 -43.45 -29.12 -15.47
CA VAL A 205 -43.92 -27.86 -14.85
C VAL A 205 -45.41 -27.86 -14.63
N ASP A 206 -46.13 -28.62 -15.41
CA ASP A 206 -47.59 -28.82 -15.38
C ASP A 206 -48.03 -29.86 -14.36
N ALA A 207 -47.17 -30.75 -13.88
CA ALA A 207 -47.51 -31.85 -12.96
C ALA A 207 -48.30 -31.42 -11.69
N PRO A 208 -47.98 -30.28 -11.04
CA PRO A 208 -48.74 -29.82 -9.88
C PRO A 208 -49.94 -28.93 -10.22
N LEU A 209 -50.24 -28.72 -11.53
CA LEU A 209 -51.34 -27.86 -12.00
C LEU A 209 -52.61 -28.66 -12.24
N ASP A 210 -53.74 -28.06 -11.97
CA ASP A 210 -55.03 -28.55 -12.41
C ASP A 210 -55.32 -28.16 -13.87
N ASP A 211 -56.34 -28.76 -14.50
CA ASP A 211 -56.68 -28.56 -15.91
C ASP A 211 -56.86 -27.05 -16.24
N LEU A 212 -57.49 -26.28 -15.36
CA LEU A 212 -57.74 -24.85 -15.56
C LEU A 212 -56.45 -24.05 -15.55
N ASN A 213 -55.56 -24.36 -14.60
CA ASN A 213 -54.26 -23.68 -14.47
C ASN A 213 -53.28 -24.10 -15.57
N THR A 214 -53.36 -25.35 -16.05
CA THR A 214 -52.64 -25.82 -17.22
C THR A 214 -53.01 -25.05 -18.48
N MET A 215 -54.33 -24.83 -18.71
CA MET A 215 -54.76 -24.00 -19.85
C MET A 215 -54.23 -22.56 -19.76
N ARG A 216 -54.30 -21.93 -18.58
CA ARG A 216 -53.77 -20.58 -18.38
C ARG A 216 -52.25 -20.48 -18.57
N PHE A 217 -51.53 -21.55 -18.20
CA PHE A 217 -50.13 -21.66 -18.43
C PHE A 217 -49.82 -21.75 -19.94
N ILE A 218 -50.56 -22.58 -20.68
CA ILE A 218 -50.42 -22.66 -22.14
C ILE A 218 -50.69 -21.31 -22.81
N ASP A 219 -51.75 -20.60 -22.38
CA ASP A 219 -52.10 -19.26 -22.90
C ASP A 219 -50.98 -18.20 -22.61
N LEU A 220 -50.20 -18.37 -21.56
CA LEU A 220 -49.08 -17.47 -21.27
C LEU A 220 -47.87 -17.76 -22.14
N VAL A 221 -47.63 -19.05 -22.50
CA VAL A 221 -46.47 -19.51 -23.28
C VAL A 221 -46.70 -19.26 -24.77
N ALA A 222 -47.95 -19.26 -25.25
CA ALA A 222 -48.32 -19.03 -26.66
C ALA A 222 -48.20 -17.55 -27.07
#